data_034fbc2f82271038242c790d647f3376
#
_entry.id   034fbc2f82271038242c790d647f3376
#
_cell.length_a   1.000
_cell.length_b   1.000
_cell.length_c   1.000
_cell.angle_alpha   90.00
_cell.angle_beta   90.00
_cell.angle_gamma   90.00
#
_symmetry.space_group_name_H-M   'P 1'
#
loop_
_entity.id
_entity.type
_entity.pdbx_description
1 polymer ?
#
loop_
_entity_poly.entity_id
_entity_poly.type
_entity_poly.pdbx_seq_one_letter_code
_entity_poly.pdbx_strand_id
1 'polypeptide(L)'
;MDNFANPSQPYSFARNAKKAIQNARKTIAECINADEDEIFFTSCGTESNNWVIKSILYQNQKKGIITSNIEHHAILEACKRIEKFKDYYSTYIQVNSNGLVNPEALKKQFNIYNDVYLTSIMYANNEYGAIQPIKELASISHQNGSLFHTDAVQAVGHVAIDVKDLNVDMLSSSAHKFNGPKGIGFLYIKRGLDISSLINGGSQEKGKRAGTENVASIVGMSTALKNNCNKLKENTRHILMLEEVLLRKLKESDLDFICNTNVNHIPGNISLSFKGISGETLMHRLDLKGIMVSTGSACDSAKNQTSHVIKALGVPEDYAYGTIRISLGKENTEDEIEEIFIAINEIVKSLTV
;
A
#
# COMPACT_ATOMS: atom_id res chain seq x y z
N MET A 1 -21.06 20.74 12.71
CA MET A 1 -22.32 20.11 12.22
C MET A 1 -22.89 20.79 10.95
N ASP A 2 -22.20 21.75 10.38
CA ASP A 2 -22.75 22.59 9.29
C ASP A 2 -22.87 21.89 7.92
N ASN A 3 -22.32 20.69 7.76
CA ASN A 3 -22.30 19.92 6.51
C ASN A 3 -22.89 18.50 6.66
N PHE A 4 -23.92 18.32 7.48
CA PHE A 4 -24.52 16.99 7.69
C PHE A 4 -25.57 16.60 6.62
N ALA A 5 -25.94 17.54 5.74
CA ALA A 5 -26.90 17.28 4.68
C ALA A 5 -26.40 16.22 3.70
N ASN A 6 -27.32 15.42 3.16
CA ASN A 6 -26.99 14.50 2.07
C ASN A 6 -26.57 15.29 0.82
N PRO A 7 -25.30 15.17 0.35
CA PRO A 7 -24.76 15.98 -0.74
C PRO A 7 -25.42 15.73 -2.10
N SER A 8 -26.10 14.59 -2.26
CA SER A 8 -26.84 14.23 -3.48
C SER A 8 -28.19 14.95 -3.62
N GLN A 9 -28.65 15.67 -2.59
CA GLN A 9 -29.95 16.37 -2.62
C GLN A 9 -29.86 17.73 -3.34
N PRO A 10 -30.94 18.17 -4.05
CA PRO A 10 -30.90 19.38 -4.84
C PRO A 10 -31.15 20.67 -4.02
N TYR A 11 -31.58 20.59 -2.77
CA TYR A 11 -31.90 21.76 -1.95
C TYR A 11 -30.65 22.53 -1.50
N SER A 12 -30.85 23.82 -1.19
CA SER A 12 -29.74 24.74 -0.88
C SER A 12 -28.89 24.32 0.31
N PHE A 13 -29.46 23.65 1.30
CA PHE A 13 -28.81 23.20 2.49
C PHE A 13 -27.70 22.11 2.20
N ALA A 14 -27.85 21.35 1.09
CA ALA A 14 -26.86 20.36 0.67
C ALA A 14 -25.64 20.97 -0.08
N ARG A 15 -25.72 22.24 -0.50
CA ARG A 15 -24.68 22.88 -1.33
C ARG A 15 -23.29 22.86 -0.68
N ASN A 16 -23.24 23.12 0.63
CA ASN A 16 -21.97 23.16 1.37
C ASN A 16 -21.33 21.76 1.43
N ALA A 17 -22.11 20.71 1.71
CA ALA A 17 -21.64 19.34 1.71
C ALA A 17 -21.12 18.91 0.31
N LYS A 18 -21.88 19.23 -0.74
CA LYS A 18 -21.48 18.97 -2.13
C LYS A 18 -20.19 19.70 -2.50
N LYS A 19 -20.06 20.99 -2.16
CA LYS A 19 -18.85 21.79 -2.40
C LYS A 19 -17.65 21.25 -1.63
N ALA A 20 -17.84 20.78 -0.39
CA ALA A 20 -16.79 20.19 0.41
C ALA A 20 -16.22 18.91 -0.25
N ILE A 21 -17.08 18.03 -0.78
CA ILE A 21 -16.67 16.84 -1.54
C ILE A 21 -15.92 17.23 -2.81
N GLN A 22 -16.42 18.18 -3.58
CA GLN A 22 -15.77 18.66 -4.82
C GLN A 22 -14.37 19.22 -4.53
N ASN A 23 -14.22 20.07 -3.51
CA ASN A 23 -12.93 20.60 -3.11
C ASN A 23 -11.96 19.50 -2.64
N ALA A 24 -12.45 18.52 -1.88
CA ALA A 24 -11.65 17.39 -1.43
C ALA A 24 -11.17 16.56 -2.62
N ARG A 25 -12.02 16.27 -3.58
CA ARG A 25 -11.70 15.55 -4.81
C ARG A 25 -10.61 16.26 -5.62
N LYS A 26 -10.78 17.57 -5.80
CA LYS A 26 -9.78 18.43 -6.47
C LYS A 26 -8.42 18.37 -5.76
N THR A 27 -8.41 18.54 -4.43
CA THR A 27 -7.18 18.48 -3.63
C THR A 27 -6.47 17.14 -3.80
N ILE A 28 -7.20 16.02 -3.78
CA ILE A 28 -6.61 14.68 -3.95
C ILE A 28 -6.03 14.54 -5.37
N ALA A 29 -6.79 14.96 -6.39
CA ALA A 29 -6.33 14.94 -7.77
C ALA A 29 -5.02 15.73 -7.96
N GLU A 30 -4.96 16.96 -7.42
CA GLU A 30 -3.74 17.78 -7.44
C GLU A 30 -2.54 17.08 -6.76
N CYS A 31 -2.77 16.36 -5.65
CA CYS A 31 -1.71 15.67 -4.91
C CYS A 31 -1.04 14.52 -5.68
N ILE A 32 -1.73 13.94 -6.68
CA ILE A 32 -1.22 12.80 -7.47
C ILE A 32 -1.12 13.12 -8.97
N ASN A 33 -1.26 14.40 -9.36
CA ASN A 33 -1.29 14.88 -10.74
C ASN A 33 -2.37 14.19 -11.60
N ALA A 34 -3.56 13.97 -11.03
CA ALA A 34 -4.75 13.46 -11.72
C ALA A 34 -5.73 14.58 -12.05
N ASP A 35 -6.76 14.28 -12.84
CA ASP A 35 -7.93 15.13 -13.02
C ASP A 35 -9.01 14.77 -11.98
N GLU A 36 -9.87 15.74 -11.59
CA GLU A 36 -10.88 15.53 -10.55
C GLU A 36 -11.87 14.40 -10.89
N ASP A 37 -12.16 14.21 -12.16
CA ASP A 37 -13.12 13.21 -12.63
C ASP A 37 -12.55 11.79 -12.66
N GLU A 38 -11.28 11.62 -12.35
CA GLU A 38 -10.58 10.34 -12.25
C GLU A 38 -10.52 9.79 -10.81
N ILE A 39 -10.96 10.58 -9.81
CA ILE A 39 -10.94 10.17 -8.40
C ILE A 39 -12.31 9.64 -7.97
N PHE A 40 -12.35 8.46 -7.38
CA PHE A 40 -13.56 7.81 -6.85
C PHE A 40 -13.37 7.44 -5.39
N PHE A 41 -14.29 7.88 -4.51
CA PHE A 41 -14.18 7.58 -3.09
C PHE A 41 -14.64 6.15 -2.77
N THR A 42 -13.88 5.49 -1.92
CA THR A 42 -14.11 4.12 -1.44
C THR A 42 -14.03 4.11 0.09
N SER A 43 -14.39 2.99 0.72
CA SER A 43 -14.27 2.85 2.18
C SER A 43 -12.83 2.58 2.65
N CYS A 44 -11.97 2.05 1.81
CA CYS A 44 -10.57 1.72 2.12
C CYS A 44 -9.84 1.18 0.89
N GLY A 45 -8.52 0.97 1.01
CA GLY A 45 -7.72 0.33 -0.03
C GLY A 45 -8.22 -1.07 -0.41
N THR A 46 -8.73 -1.85 0.55
CA THR A 46 -9.28 -3.19 0.27
C THR A 46 -10.48 -3.13 -0.67
N GLU A 47 -11.39 -2.16 -0.49
CA GLU A 47 -12.50 -1.95 -1.42
C GLU A 47 -11.99 -1.57 -2.82
N SER A 48 -11.04 -0.62 -2.89
CA SER A 48 -10.44 -0.18 -4.16
C SER A 48 -9.78 -1.34 -4.90
N ASN A 49 -8.94 -2.14 -4.23
CA ASN A 49 -8.27 -3.31 -4.79
C ASN A 49 -9.27 -4.37 -5.27
N ASN A 50 -10.28 -4.68 -4.47
CA ASN A 50 -11.33 -5.63 -4.86
C ASN A 50 -12.14 -5.12 -6.06
N TRP A 51 -12.40 -3.82 -6.16
CA TRP A 51 -13.10 -3.23 -7.28
C TRP A 51 -12.32 -3.45 -8.57
N VAL A 52 -11.04 -3.12 -8.57
CA VAL A 52 -10.15 -3.32 -9.72
C VAL A 52 -10.05 -4.79 -10.12
N ILE A 53 -9.70 -5.68 -9.19
CA ILE A 53 -9.50 -7.11 -9.48
C ILE A 53 -10.80 -7.75 -9.99
N LYS A 54 -11.94 -7.46 -9.38
CA LYS A 54 -13.23 -8.04 -9.77
C LYS A 54 -13.81 -7.47 -11.06
N SER A 55 -13.28 -6.33 -11.54
CA SER A 55 -13.73 -5.76 -12.82
C SER A 55 -13.50 -6.69 -14.02
N ILE A 56 -12.55 -7.62 -13.91
CA ILE A 56 -12.28 -8.64 -14.95
C ILE A 56 -13.49 -9.55 -15.24
N LEU A 57 -14.36 -9.79 -14.25
CA LEU A 57 -15.53 -10.66 -14.40
C LEU A 57 -16.54 -10.13 -15.44
N TYR A 58 -16.43 -8.86 -15.80
CA TYR A 58 -17.28 -8.21 -16.80
C TYR A 58 -16.61 -8.09 -18.17
N GLN A 59 -15.40 -8.71 -18.32
CA GLN A 59 -14.68 -8.74 -19.59
C GLN A 59 -14.97 -10.02 -20.36
N ASN A 60 -15.21 -9.87 -21.68
CA ASN A 60 -15.58 -11.02 -22.51
C ASN A 60 -14.39 -11.75 -23.14
N GLN A 61 -13.28 -11.02 -23.42
CA GLN A 61 -12.18 -11.55 -24.24
C GLN A 61 -10.93 -11.90 -23.43
N LYS A 62 -10.65 -11.15 -22.35
CA LYS A 62 -9.43 -11.31 -21.56
C LYS A 62 -9.76 -11.84 -20.17
N LYS A 63 -9.10 -12.89 -19.75
CA LYS A 63 -9.41 -13.67 -18.54
C LYS A 63 -8.27 -13.69 -17.49
N GLY A 64 -7.09 -13.24 -17.87
CA GLY A 64 -5.89 -13.33 -17.03
C GLY A 64 -5.60 -12.10 -16.18
N ILE A 65 -5.07 -12.33 -14.99
CA ILE A 65 -4.45 -11.31 -14.12
C ILE A 65 -3.01 -11.70 -13.89
N ILE A 66 -2.09 -10.74 -14.06
CA ILE A 66 -0.70 -10.87 -13.60
C ILE A 66 -0.53 -10.03 -12.33
N THR A 67 0.02 -10.62 -11.27
CA THR A 67 0.32 -9.92 -10.02
C THR A 67 1.63 -10.42 -9.43
N SER A 68 2.06 -9.89 -8.28
CA SER A 68 3.27 -10.37 -7.60
C SER A 68 2.94 -11.29 -6.41
N ASN A 69 3.92 -12.07 -5.99
CA ASN A 69 3.79 -12.95 -4.83
C ASN A 69 3.92 -12.21 -3.48
N ILE A 70 4.20 -10.91 -3.50
CA ILE A 70 4.36 -10.06 -2.30
C ILE A 70 3.21 -9.08 -2.07
N GLU A 71 2.12 -9.21 -2.82
CA GLU A 71 0.97 -8.31 -2.71
C GLU A 71 0.29 -8.40 -1.35
N HIS A 72 -0.41 -7.33 -0.99
CA HIS A 72 -1.32 -7.35 0.16
C HIS A 72 -2.44 -8.37 -0.05
N HIS A 73 -2.92 -9.00 1.03
CA HIS A 73 -4.02 -9.98 0.99
C HIS A 73 -5.28 -9.47 0.27
N ALA A 74 -5.53 -8.16 0.24
CA ALA A 74 -6.65 -7.57 -0.52
C ALA A 74 -6.57 -7.84 -2.03
N ILE A 75 -5.35 -8.02 -2.59
CA ILE A 75 -5.12 -8.45 -3.97
C ILE A 75 -5.10 -9.97 -4.05
N LEU A 76 -4.27 -10.64 -3.24
CA LEU A 76 -4.07 -12.09 -3.31
C LEU A 76 -5.39 -12.86 -3.14
N GLU A 77 -6.18 -12.51 -2.12
CA GLU A 77 -7.47 -13.20 -1.87
C GLU A 77 -8.53 -12.84 -2.92
N ALA A 78 -8.50 -11.61 -3.47
CA ALA A 78 -9.37 -11.25 -4.58
C ALA A 78 -9.02 -12.06 -5.84
N CYS A 79 -7.74 -12.24 -6.17
CA CYS A 79 -7.27 -13.09 -7.28
C CYS A 79 -7.70 -14.54 -7.08
N LYS A 80 -7.44 -15.15 -5.93
CA LYS A 80 -7.90 -16.52 -5.59
C LYS A 80 -9.43 -16.66 -5.71
N ARG A 81 -10.17 -15.60 -5.44
CA ARG A 81 -11.63 -15.64 -5.63
C ARG A 81 -12.03 -15.64 -7.09
N ILE A 82 -11.32 -14.88 -7.94
CA ILE A 82 -11.53 -14.87 -9.39
C ILE A 82 -11.24 -16.23 -10.02
N GLU A 83 -10.18 -16.91 -9.59
CA GLU A 83 -9.78 -18.24 -10.08
C GLU A 83 -10.85 -19.33 -9.84
N LYS A 84 -11.85 -19.07 -9.00
CA LYS A 84 -13.01 -19.98 -8.83
C LYS A 84 -14.03 -19.90 -9.94
N PHE A 85 -13.96 -18.89 -10.81
CA PHE A 85 -14.81 -18.77 -11.97
C PHE A 85 -14.13 -19.46 -13.16
N LYS A 86 -14.92 -20.18 -13.94
CA LYS A 86 -14.42 -20.93 -15.11
C LYS A 86 -13.66 -20.00 -16.07
N ASP A 87 -12.52 -20.45 -16.55
CA ASP A 87 -11.65 -19.78 -17.53
C ASP A 87 -10.88 -18.55 -17.01
N TYR A 88 -11.10 -18.11 -15.77
CA TYR A 88 -10.31 -17.03 -15.16
C TYR A 88 -9.11 -17.57 -14.41
N TYR A 89 -7.99 -16.86 -14.51
CA TYR A 89 -6.75 -17.25 -13.82
C TYR A 89 -5.96 -16.03 -13.34
N SER A 90 -5.09 -16.27 -12.38
CA SER A 90 -4.07 -15.31 -11.95
C SER A 90 -2.70 -15.96 -11.98
N THR A 91 -1.68 -15.21 -12.35
CA THR A 91 -0.29 -15.64 -12.28
C THR A 91 0.52 -14.72 -11.39
N TYR A 92 1.45 -15.28 -10.64
CA TYR A 92 2.15 -14.58 -9.56
C TYR A 92 3.64 -14.50 -9.88
N ILE A 93 4.15 -13.30 -10.20
CA ILE A 93 5.57 -13.07 -10.45
C ILE A 93 6.33 -13.17 -9.13
N GLN A 94 7.38 -13.98 -9.11
CA GLN A 94 8.31 -14.02 -8.00
C GLN A 94 9.20 -12.77 -8.03
N VAL A 95 9.39 -12.13 -6.88
CA VAL A 95 10.34 -11.04 -6.74
C VAL A 95 11.77 -11.56 -6.63
N ASN A 96 12.75 -10.70 -6.92
CA ASN A 96 14.16 -11.00 -6.68
C ASN A 96 14.51 -10.89 -5.17
N SER A 97 15.76 -11.17 -4.80
CA SER A 97 16.26 -11.07 -3.42
C SER A 97 16.17 -9.65 -2.81
N ASN A 98 16.03 -8.63 -3.64
CA ASN A 98 15.78 -7.26 -3.23
C ASN A 98 14.27 -6.94 -3.09
N GLY A 99 13.39 -7.92 -3.30
CA GLY A 99 11.95 -7.75 -3.24
C GLY A 99 11.36 -7.00 -4.44
N LEU A 100 12.09 -6.87 -5.54
CA LEU A 100 11.62 -6.15 -6.72
C LEU A 100 11.08 -7.13 -7.78
N VAL A 101 9.96 -6.75 -8.38
CA VAL A 101 9.46 -7.40 -9.60
C VAL A 101 10.41 -7.08 -10.75
N ASN A 102 11.00 -8.12 -11.34
CA ASN A 102 11.89 -7.95 -12.49
C ASN A 102 11.04 -7.70 -13.75
N PRO A 103 11.27 -6.58 -14.49
CA PRO A 103 10.58 -6.29 -15.75
C PRO A 103 10.67 -7.41 -16.79
N GLU A 104 11.81 -8.11 -16.87
CA GLU A 104 11.96 -9.25 -17.77
C GLU A 104 11.10 -10.45 -17.34
N ALA A 105 10.86 -10.63 -16.04
CA ALA A 105 9.94 -11.66 -15.57
C ALA A 105 8.49 -11.33 -15.99
N LEU A 106 8.09 -10.05 -15.97
CA LEU A 106 6.78 -9.64 -16.47
C LEU A 106 6.64 -9.88 -17.99
N LYS A 107 7.65 -9.54 -18.79
CA LYS A 107 7.67 -9.85 -20.24
C LYS A 107 7.52 -11.33 -20.52
N LYS A 108 8.20 -12.19 -19.75
CA LYS A 108 8.06 -13.65 -19.86
C LYS A 108 6.64 -14.11 -19.60
N GLN A 109 5.91 -13.53 -18.64
CA GLN A 109 4.52 -13.88 -18.39
C GLN A 109 3.63 -13.57 -19.62
N PHE A 110 3.82 -12.43 -20.27
CA PHE A 110 3.09 -12.08 -21.48
C PHE A 110 3.40 -12.97 -22.69
N ASN A 111 4.60 -13.58 -22.75
CA ASN A 111 4.93 -14.57 -23.77
C ASN A 111 4.20 -15.91 -23.56
N ILE A 112 3.77 -16.20 -22.32
CA ILE A 112 3.03 -17.43 -21.97
C ILE A 112 1.52 -17.20 -22.08
N TYR A 113 1.06 -16.01 -21.65
CA TYR A 113 -0.36 -15.66 -21.53
C TYR A 113 -0.70 -14.47 -22.42
N ASN A 114 -1.55 -14.66 -23.41
CA ASN A 114 -1.90 -13.65 -24.43
C ASN A 114 -3.25 -12.95 -24.17
N ASP A 115 -4.02 -13.41 -23.19
CA ASP A 115 -5.35 -12.90 -22.84
C ASP A 115 -5.38 -12.19 -21.47
N VAL A 116 -4.27 -11.58 -21.08
CA VAL A 116 -4.16 -10.83 -19.81
C VAL A 116 -4.96 -9.53 -19.89
N TYR A 117 -5.92 -9.40 -18.98
CA TYR A 117 -6.70 -8.17 -18.82
C TYR A 117 -5.99 -7.13 -17.99
N LEU A 118 -5.38 -7.56 -16.89
CA LEU A 118 -4.87 -6.68 -15.86
C LEU A 118 -3.51 -7.15 -15.32
N THR A 119 -2.57 -6.22 -15.23
CA THR A 119 -1.38 -6.37 -14.39
C THR A 119 -1.58 -5.52 -13.14
N SER A 120 -1.45 -6.12 -11.96
CA SER A 120 -1.62 -5.44 -10.68
C SER A 120 -0.40 -5.65 -9.81
N ILE A 121 0.42 -4.60 -9.63
CA ILE A 121 1.64 -4.64 -8.82
C ILE A 121 1.58 -3.52 -7.79
N MET A 122 1.81 -3.86 -6.51
CA MET A 122 1.85 -2.84 -5.45
C MET A 122 2.97 -1.83 -5.71
N TYR A 123 2.72 -0.56 -5.36
CA TYR A 123 3.71 0.51 -5.52
C TYR A 123 4.89 0.30 -4.57
N ALA A 124 4.59 0.03 -3.31
CA ALA A 124 5.58 -0.25 -2.29
C ALA A 124 5.06 -1.30 -1.31
N ASN A 125 5.95 -2.20 -0.89
CA ASN A 125 5.56 -3.26 0.03
C ASN A 125 5.38 -2.74 1.46
N ASN A 126 4.36 -3.21 2.14
CA ASN A 126 4.01 -2.78 3.49
C ASN A 126 4.91 -3.37 4.59
N GLU A 127 5.68 -4.41 4.33
CA GLU A 127 6.50 -5.09 5.33
C GLU A 127 7.96 -4.65 5.31
N TYR A 128 8.57 -4.49 4.13
CA TYR A 128 9.98 -4.08 3.98
C TYR A 128 10.17 -2.80 3.16
N GLY A 129 9.10 -2.17 2.72
CA GLY A 129 9.10 -0.81 2.18
C GLY A 129 9.54 -0.66 0.73
N ALA A 130 10.13 -1.67 0.07
CA ALA A 130 10.70 -1.51 -1.27
C ALA A 130 9.70 -0.97 -2.29
N ILE A 131 10.15 0.03 -3.06
CA ILE A 131 9.38 0.70 -4.12
C ILE A 131 9.62 -0.02 -5.44
N GLN A 132 8.54 -0.43 -6.09
CA GLN A 132 8.57 -1.18 -7.35
C GLN A 132 8.80 -0.26 -8.55
N PRO A 133 9.37 -0.75 -9.66
CA PRO A 133 9.63 0.02 -10.88
C PRO A 133 8.34 0.22 -11.70
N ILE A 134 7.33 0.90 -11.11
CA ILE A 134 5.95 0.99 -11.61
C ILE A 134 5.87 1.49 -13.04
N LYS A 135 6.61 2.57 -13.38
CA LYS A 135 6.59 3.17 -14.72
C LYS A 135 7.00 2.19 -15.82
N GLU A 136 8.04 1.41 -15.57
CA GLU A 136 8.53 0.40 -16.52
C GLU A 136 7.53 -0.77 -16.63
N LEU A 137 7.00 -1.26 -15.50
CA LEU A 137 6.02 -2.36 -15.48
C LEU A 137 4.72 -1.96 -16.17
N ALA A 138 4.25 -0.71 -15.98
CA ALA A 138 3.09 -0.17 -16.67
C ALA A 138 3.32 -0.11 -18.18
N SER A 139 4.48 0.36 -18.62
CA SER A 139 4.84 0.41 -20.04
C SER A 139 4.83 -0.98 -20.69
N ILE A 140 5.41 -1.99 -20.04
CA ILE A 140 5.41 -3.38 -20.53
C ILE A 140 3.97 -3.91 -20.63
N SER A 141 3.14 -3.65 -19.64
CA SER A 141 1.74 -4.11 -19.62
C SER A 141 0.96 -3.51 -20.78
N HIS A 142 1.09 -2.21 -21.03
CA HIS A 142 0.43 -1.54 -22.14
C HIS A 142 0.89 -2.04 -23.52
N GLN A 143 2.19 -2.30 -23.69
CA GLN A 143 2.72 -2.88 -24.94
C GLN A 143 2.10 -4.25 -25.25
N ASN A 144 1.60 -4.95 -24.24
CA ASN A 144 0.91 -6.24 -24.37
C ASN A 144 -0.62 -6.11 -24.28
N GLY A 145 -1.16 -4.89 -24.32
CA GLY A 145 -2.60 -4.62 -24.30
C GLY A 145 -3.28 -4.97 -22.98
N SER A 146 -2.55 -5.02 -21.87
CA SER A 146 -3.06 -5.20 -20.51
C SER A 146 -3.20 -3.84 -19.82
N LEU A 147 -4.25 -3.65 -19.01
CA LEU A 147 -4.36 -2.53 -18.09
C LEU A 147 -3.34 -2.68 -16.96
N PHE A 148 -2.95 -1.55 -16.36
CA PHE A 148 -2.03 -1.55 -15.21
C PHE A 148 -2.65 -0.87 -13.98
N HIS A 149 -2.71 -1.62 -12.89
CA HIS A 149 -3.12 -1.15 -11.58
C HIS A 149 -1.95 -1.19 -10.60
N THR A 150 -1.90 -0.21 -9.71
CA THR A 150 -0.98 -0.25 -8.57
C THR A 150 -1.71 -0.06 -7.24
N ASP A 151 -1.48 -0.98 -6.30
CA ASP A 151 -1.82 -0.73 -4.89
C ASP A 151 -0.80 0.24 -4.30
N ALA A 152 -1.15 1.52 -4.24
CA ALA A 152 -0.30 2.58 -3.71
C ALA A 152 -0.66 2.99 -2.28
N VAL A 153 -1.34 2.12 -1.54
CA VAL A 153 -1.78 2.37 -0.16
C VAL A 153 -0.61 2.77 0.75
N GLN A 154 0.58 2.20 0.54
CA GLN A 154 1.77 2.55 1.32
C GLN A 154 2.55 3.75 0.74
N ALA A 155 2.31 4.13 -0.50
CA ALA A 155 3.09 5.15 -1.20
C ALA A 155 2.46 6.54 -1.15
N VAL A 156 1.12 6.63 -1.30
CA VAL A 156 0.40 7.91 -1.29
C VAL A 156 0.62 8.65 0.02
N GLY A 157 1.10 9.90 -0.10
CA GLY A 157 1.43 10.75 1.04
C GLY A 157 2.81 10.51 1.67
N HIS A 158 3.57 9.49 1.21
CA HIS A 158 4.92 9.16 1.68
C HIS A 158 6.00 9.35 0.63
N VAL A 159 5.63 9.23 -0.65
CA VAL A 159 6.49 9.55 -1.79
C VAL A 159 5.72 10.41 -2.80
N ALA A 160 6.45 11.08 -3.69
CA ALA A 160 5.82 11.84 -4.76
C ALA A 160 5.15 10.89 -5.75
N ILE A 161 3.87 11.12 -6.03
CA ILE A 161 3.08 10.35 -7.00
C ILE A 161 2.68 11.28 -8.15
N ASP A 162 2.95 10.85 -9.37
CA ASP A 162 2.47 11.47 -10.60
C ASP A 162 1.89 10.38 -11.49
N VAL A 163 0.56 10.24 -11.49
CA VAL A 163 -0.11 9.15 -12.23
C VAL A 163 0.05 9.29 -13.74
N LYS A 164 0.26 10.51 -14.25
CA LYS A 164 0.48 10.76 -15.67
C LYS A 164 1.88 10.34 -16.10
N ASP A 165 2.91 10.68 -15.31
CA ASP A 165 4.28 10.23 -15.55
C ASP A 165 4.45 8.72 -15.39
N LEU A 166 3.85 8.14 -14.37
CA LEU A 166 3.83 6.68 -14.13
C LEU A 166 3.05 5.93 -15.21
N ASN A 167 2.13 6.63 -15.89
CA ASN A 167 1.23 6.08 -16.90
C ASN A 167 0.42 4.86 -16.38
N VAL A 168 -0.02 4.92 -15.12
CA VAL A 168 -0.90 3.88 -14.55
C VAL A 168 -2.35 4.11 -14.96
N ASP A 169 -3.11 3.05 -15.09
CA ASP A 169 -4.53 3.12 -15.43
C ASP A 169 -5.41 3.24 -14.18
N MET A 170 -4.98 2.62 -13.08
CA MET A 170 -5.70 2.63 -11.81
C MET A 170 -4.70 2.66 -10.65
N LEU A 171 -5.09 3.35 -9.56
CA LEU A 171 -4.29 3.43 -8.34
C LEU A 171 -5.19 3.40 -7.10
N SER A 172 -4.91 2.47 -6.18
CA SER A 172 -5.63 2.34 -4.91
C SER A 172 -4.93 3.05 -3.77
N SER A 173 -5.72 3.70 -2.89
CA SER A 173 -5.22 4.39 -1.70
C SER A 173 -6.14 4.25 -0.49
N SER A 174 -5.60 4.49 0.72
CA SER A 174 -6.33 4.42 1.98
C SER A 174 -5.87 5.49 2.96
N ALA A 175 -6.78 6.33 3.43
CA ALA A 175 -6.46 7.53 4.19
C ALA A 175 -5.68 7.29 5.48
N HIS A 176 -5.98 6.22 6.22
CA HIS A 176 -5.33 5.92 7.49
C HIS A 176 -3.81 5.62 7.36
N LYS A 177 -3.31 5.39 6.16
CA LYS A 177 -1.88 5.18 5.91
C LYS A 177 -1.10 6.49 5.83
N PHE A 178 -1.77 7.61 5.58
CA PHE A 178 -1.17 8.95 5.55
C PHE A 178 -1.81 9.90 6.58
N ASN A 179 -2.10 9.40 7.77
CA ASN A 179 -2.64 10.14 8.93
C ASN A 179 -4.05 10.71 8.72
N GLY A 180 -4.81 10.18 7.76
CA GLY A 180 -6.21 10.48 7.55
C GLY A 180 -7.16 9.56 8.35
N PRO A 181 -8.48 9.77 8.26
CA PRO A 181 -9.46 8.94 8.94
C PRO A 181 -9.44 7.49 8.46
N LYS A 182 -9.74 6.55 9.37
CA LYS A 182 -10.06 5.16 9.02
C LYS A 182 -11.41 5.11 8.30
N GLY A 183 -11.65 4.07 7.49
CA GLY A 183 -12.94 3.86 6.83
C GLY A 183 -13.18 4.75 5.60
N ILE A 184 -12.12 5.33 5.04
CA ILE A 184 -12.13 6.08 3.79
C ILE A 184 -10.86 5.83 2.97
N GLY A 185 -11.01 5.78 1.65
CA GLY A 185 -9.95 5.66 0.67
C GLY A 185 -10.38 6.26 -0.66
N PHE A 186 -9.56 6.14 -1.66
CA PHE A 186 -9.93 6.47 -3.03
C PHE A 186 -9.32 5.50 -4.04
N LEU A 187 -9.98 5.39 -5.17
CA LEU A 187 -9.50 4.74 -6.37
C LEU A 187 -9.33 5.82 -7.44
N TYR A 188 -8.11 5.96 -7.99
CA TYR A 188 -7.87 6.65 -9.24
C TYR A 188 -8.20 5.71 -10.40
N ILE A 189 -8.98 6.20 -11.36
CA ILE A 189 -9.30 5.51 -12.61
C ILE A 189 -9.05 6.50 -13.74
N LYS A 190 -8.10 6.18 -14.61
CA LYS A 190 -7.74 7.00 -15.77
C LYS A 190 -8.96 7.27 -16.64
N ARG A 191 -9.12 8.52 -17.08
CA ARG A 191 -10.23 8.93 -17.94
C ARG A 191 -10.32 8.05 -19.20
N GLY A 192 -11.54 7.65 -19.55
CA GLY A 192 -11.80 6.79 -20.71
C GLY A 192 -11.83 5.30 -20.39
N LEU A 193 -11.41 4.88 -19.18
CA LEU A 193 -11.57 3.50 -18.76
C LEU A 193 -12.99 3.25 -18.24
N ASP A 194 -13.59 2.18 -18.72
CA ASP A 194 -14.87 1.70 -18.21
C ASP A 194 -14.66 0.42 -17.41
N ILE A 195 -14.62 0.55 -16.08
CA ILE A 195 -14.65 -0.57 -15.15
C ILE A 195 -16.04 -0.66 -14.52
N SER A 196 -16.54 -1.88 -14.40
CA SER A 196 -17.87 -2.14 -13.82
C SER A 196 -17.90 -1.80 -12.35
N SER A 197 -19.03 -1.29 -11.87
CA SER A 197 -19.26 -0.97 -10.46
C SER A 197 -19.14 -2.23 -9.58
N LEU A 198 -18.43 -2.13 -8.47
CA LEU A 198 -18.39 -3.18 -7.43
C LEU A 198 -19.62 -3.11 -6.52
N ILE A 199 -20.05 -1.88 -6.17
CA ILE A 199 -21.19 -1.62 -5.27
C ILE A 199 -22.27 -0.92 -6.09
N ASN A 200 -23.33 -1.66 -6.40
CA ASN A 200 -24.46 -1.17 -7.18
C ASN A 200 -25.50 -0.48 -6.29
N GLY A 201 -26.20 0.53 -6.84
CA GLY A 201 -27.24 1.26 -6.12
C GLY A 201 -27.53 2.63 -6.75
N GLY A 202 -27.47 3.70 -5.95
CA GLY A 202 -27.70 5.07 -6.42
C GLY A 202 -26.58 5.62 -7.32
N SER A 203 -26.79 6.85 -7.81
CA SER A 203 -25.92 7.51 -8.79
C SER A 203 -24.68 8.20 -8.20
N GLN A 204 -24.35 7.96 -6.93
CA GLN A 204 -23.14 8.51 -6.31
C GLN A 204 -21.90 8.08 -7.09
N GLU A 205 -20.82 8.85 -6.95
CA GLU A 205 -19.56 8.62 -7.67
C GLU A 205 -19.79 8.36 -9.19
N LYS A 206 -20.65 9.17 -9.80
CA LYS A 206 -21.03 9.05 -11.23
C LYS A 206 -21.65 7.68 -11.59
N GLY A 207 -22.36 7.06 -10.66
CA GLY A 207 -22.97 5.74 -10.80
C GLY A 207 -21.99 4.58 -10.72
N LYS A 208 -20.72 4.85 -10.44
CA LYS A 208 -19.67 3.82 -10.36
C LYS A 208 -19.50 3.24 -8.95
N ARG A 209 -19.91 3.97 -7.92
CA ARG A 209 -19.87 3.48 -6.54
C ARG A 209 -21.02 4.09 -5.74
N ALA A 210 -22.02 3.29 -5.50
CA ALA A 210 -23.23 3.68 -4.80
C ALA A 210 -23.02 3.86 -3.29
N GLY A 211 -23.95 4.56 -2.65
CA GLY A 211 -23.97 4.81 -1.20
C GLY A 211 -23.70 6.28 -0.88
N THR A 212 -24.41 6.82 0.11
CA THR A 212 -24.27 8.21 0.56
C THR A 212 -22.83 8.50 0.97
N GLU A 213 -22.30 9.60 0.47
CA GLU A 213 -20.89 9.98 0.64
C GLU A 213 -20.61 10.39 2.10
N ASN A 214 -19.53 9.87 2.67
CA ASN A 214 -19.03 10.23 4.00
C ASN A 214 -18.25 11.56 3.94
N VAL A 215 -18.99 12.68 3.95
CA VAL A 215 -18.42 14.03 3.76
C VAL A 215 -17.27 14.31 4.73
N ALA A 216 -17.46 14.01 6.01
CA ALA A 216 -16.47 14.31 7.04
C ALA A 216 -15.14 13.55 6.80
N SER A 217 -15.22 12.25 6.50
CA SER A 217 -14.02 11.44 6.26
C SER A 217 -13.36 11.79 4.92
N ILE A 218 -14.12 12.14 3.89
CA ILE A 218 -13.61 12.61 2.59
C ILE A 218 -12.79 13.89 2.78
N VAL A 219 -13.32 14.88 3.51
CA VAL A 219 -12.61 16.14 3.80
C VAL A 219 -11.38 15.89 4.66
N GLY A 220 -11.51 15.05 5.70
CA GLY A 220 -10.37 14.66 6.55
C GLY A 220 -9.25 13.98 5.77
N MET A 221 -9.59 13.06 4.84
CA MET A 221 -8.64 12.41 3.95
C MET A 221 -7.90 13.41 3.07
N SER A 222 -8.62 14.32 2.41
CA SER A 222 -8.01 15.33 1.52
C SER A 222 -7.08 16.28 2.27
N THR A 223 -7.47 16.68 3.49
CA THR A 223 -6.65 17.54 4.36
C THR A 223 -5.36 16.83 4.77
N ALA A 224 -5.46 15.57 5.21
CA ALA A 224 -4.29 14.79 5.59
C ALA A 224 -3.32 14.59 4.42
N LEU A 225 -3.84 14.24 3.24
CA LEU A 225 -3.00 14.07 2.04
C LEU A 225 -2.30 15.36 1.65
N LYS A 226 -3.02 16.48 1.58
CA LYS A 226 -2.45 17.80 1.26
C LYS A 226 -1.33 18.17 2.22
N ASN A 227 -1.52 17.95 3.53
CA ASN A 227 -0.51 18.26 4.54
C ASN A 227 0.75 17.43 4.34
N ASN A 228 0.61 16.12 4.05
CA ASN A 228 1.75 15.26 3.78
C ASN A 228 2.48 15.65 2.49
N CYS A 229 1.75 15.91 1.39
CA CYS A 229 2.35 16.36 0.13
C CYS A 229 3.10 17.69 0.27
N ASN A 230 2.55 18.66 0.99
CA ASN A 230 3.19 19.96 1.21
C ASN A 230 4.50 19.87 2.00
N LYS A 231 4.60 18.91 2.93
CA LYS A 231 5.78 18.69 3.78
C LYS A 231 6.62 17.49 3.37
N LEU A 232 6.35 16.88 2.22
CA LEU A 232 6.94 15.61 1.81
C LEU A 232 8.47 15.62 1.87
N LYS A 233 9.13 16.63 1.30
CA LYS A 233 10.61 16.73 1.28
C LYS A 233 11.21 16.91 2.67
N GLU A 234 10.55 17.69 3.53
CA GLU A 234 10.97 17.93 4.92
C GLU A 234 10.83 16.65 5.74
N ASN A 235 9.65 16.04 5.71
CA ASN A 235 9.36 14.78 6.41
C ASN A 235 10.30 13.65 5.96
N THR A 236 10.49 13.49 4.64
CA THR A 236 11.42 12.48 4.08
C THR A 236 12.83 12.65 4.62
N ARG A 237 13.38 13.89 4.61
CA ARG A 237 14.73 14.15 5.12
C ARG A 237 14.85 13.81 6.60
N HIS A 238 13.89 14.22 7.40
CA HIS A 238 13.88 13.96 8.83
C HIS A 238 13.81 12.47 9.12
N ILE A 239 12.87 11.74 8.50
CA ILE A 239 12.68 10.31 8.73
C ILE A 239 13.91 9.51 8.28
N LEU A 240 14.50 9.83 7.11
CA LEU A 240 15.73 9.16 6.65
C LEU A 240 16.92 9.39 7.58
N MET A 241 17.05 10.58 8.18
CA MET A 241 18.08 10.85 9.18
C MET A 241 17.90 9.95 10.41
N LEU A 242 16.68 9.84 10.93
CA LEU A 242 16.37 8.96 12.07
C LEU A 242 16.64 7.49 11.74
N GLU A 243 16.25 7.05 10.55
CA GLU A 243 16.49 5.71 10.04
C GLU A 243 18.00 5.39 9.97
N GLU A 244 18.79 6.32 9.42
CA GLU A 244 20.24 6.17 9.34
C GLU A 244 20.89 6.04 10.72
N VAL A 245 20.46 6.85 11.69
CA VAL A 245 20.94 6.78 13.09
C VAL A 245 20.66 5.40 13.69
N LEU A 246 19.41 4.91 13.56
CA LEU A 246 19.02 3.59 14.08
C LEU A 246 19.83 2.46 13.44
N LEU A 247 19.89 2.42 12.11
CA LEU A 247 20.58 1.38 11.37
C LEU A 247 22.10 1.38 11.65
N ARG A 248 22.72 2.56 11.81
CA ARG A 248 24.13 2.66 12.19
C ARG A 248 24.37 2.04 13.56
N LYS A 249 23.58 2.42 14.59
CA LYS A 249 23.71 1.86 15.94
C LYS A 249 23.52 0.34 15.98
N LEU A 250 22.55 -0.18 15.22
CA LEU A 250 22.35 -1.62 15.12
C LEU A 250 23.54 -2.33 14.45
N LYS A 251 24.13 -1.75 13.40
CA LYS A 251 25.32 -2.31 12.73
C LYS A 251 26.58 -2.27 13.58
N GLU A 252 26.69 -1.28 14.47
CA GLU A 252 27.80 -1.15 15.43
C GLU A 252 27.62 -2.08 16.66
N SER A 253 26.45 -2.70 16.82
CA SER A 253 26.17 -3.64 17.90
C SER A 253 26.60 -5.07 17.55
N ASP A 254 26.67 -5.94 18.57
CA ASP A 254 26.96 -7.38 18.40
C ASP A 254 25.74 -8.22 18.04
N LEU A 255 24.63 -7.61 17.59
CA LEU A 255 23.41 -8.30 17.26
C LEU A 255 23.52 -8.99 15.88
N ASP A 256 23.10 -10.25 15.83
CA ASP A 256 23.02 -11.01 14.56
C ASP A 256 21.66 -10.81 13.91
N PHE A 257 21.61 -9.99 12.86
CA PHE A 257 20.38 -9.65 12.15
C PHE A 257 20.57 -9.40 10.67
N ILE A 258 19.51 -9.52 9.90
CA ILE A 258 19.41 -9.12 8.50
C ILE A 258 18.49 -7.88 8.40
N CYS A 259 18.97 -6.84 7.73
CA CYS A 259 18.12 -5.73 7.31
C CYS A 259 17.51 -6.06 5.94
N ASN A 260 16.20 -6.27 5.89
CA ASN A 260 15.48 -6.62 4.67
C ASN A 260 15.22 -5.38 3.79
N THR A 261 15.29 -4.17 4.38
CA THR A 261 15.12 -2.89 3.70
C THR A 261 16.50 -2.43 3.18
N ASN A 262 16.85 -2.83 1.96
CA ASN A 262 18.19 -2.61 1.39
C ASN A 262 18.19 -1.95 -0.01
N VAL A 263 17.04 -1.47 -0.48
CA VAL A 263 16.84 -0.82 -1.77
C VAL A 263 16.07 0.49 -1.60
N ASN A 264 15.73 1.18 -2.69
CA ASN A 264 14.84 2.32 -2.66
C ASN A 264 13.49 1.93 -2.02
N HIS A 265 13.13 2.59 -0.94
CA HIS A 265 11.99 2.21 -0.09
C HIS A 265 11.24 3.42 0.46
N ILE A 266 10.09 3.18 1.05
CA ILE A 266 9.32 4.18 1.80
C ILE A 266 10.14 4.61 3.03
N PRO A 267 10.47 5.90 3.19
CA PRO A 267 11.23 6.39 4.34
C PRO A 267 10.64 5.94 5.67
N GLY A 268 11.49 5.44 6.56
CA GLY A 268 11.09 4.98 7.89
C GLY A 268 10.44 3.60 7.97
N ASN A 269 10.28 2.90 6.85
CA ASN A 269 9.83 1.51 6.87
C ASN A 269 11.04 0.59 6.95
N ILE A 270 11.39 0.13 8.14
CA ILE A 270 12.58 -0.65 8.44
C ILE A 270 12.16 -2.08 8.81
N SER A 271 12.58 -3.08 8.03
CA SER A 271 12.35 -4.49 8.30
C SER A 271 13.63 -5.16 8.76
N LEU A 272 13.63 -5.72 9.95
CA LEU A 272 14.77 -6.38 10.59
C LEU A 272 14.40 -7.81 10.97
N SER A 273 15.28 -8.76 10.62
CA SER A 273 15.13 -10.17 10.96
C SER A 273 16.27 -10.59 11.89
N PHE A 274 15.97 -10.87 13.16
CA PHE A 274 16.96 -11.28 14.17
C PHE A 274 17.06 -12.79 14.25
N LYS A 275 18.29 -13.30 14.36
CA LYS A 275 18.56 -14.74 14.39
C LYS A 275 18.10 -15.40 15.68
N GLY A 276 17.44 -16.56 15.53
CA GLY A 276 17.16 -17.49 16.64
C GLY A 276 16.13 -17.01 17.67
N ILE A 277 15.45 -15.87 17.42
CA ILE A 277 14.41 -15.35 18.33
C ILE A 277 13.05 -15.31 17.66
N SER A 278 12.00 -15.13 18.47
CA SER A 278 10.64 -14.90 17.97
C SER A 278 10.37 -13.40 17.81
N GLY A 279 10.01 -12.96 16.60
CA GLY A 279 9.58 -11.59 16.34
C GLY A 279 8.37 -11.18 17.16
N GLU A 280 7.43 -12.10 17.40
CA GLU A 280 6.27 -11.87 18.28
C GLU A 280 6.70 -11.64 19.74
N THR A 281 7.63 -12.46 20.25
CA THR A 281 8.19 -12.26 21.60
C THR A 281 8.92 -10.90 21.69
N LEU A 282 9.70 -10.54 20.69
CA LEU A 282 10.39 -9.25 20.62
C LEU A 282 9.37 -8.11 20.60
N MET A 283 8.34 -8.20 19.77
CA MET A 283 7.26 -7.20 19.69
C MET A 283 6.57 -7.00 21.04
N HIS A 284 6.17 -8.07 21.72
CA HIS A 284 5.50 -7.96 23.03
C HIS A 284 6.41 -7.36 24.11
N ARG A 285 7.71 -7.69 24.12
CA ARG A 285 8.65 -7.10 25.08
C ARG A 285 8.93 -5.63 24.81
N LEU A 286 8.96 -5.22 23.53
CA LEU A 286 9.05 -3.81 23.14
C LEU A 286 7.80 -3.03 23.53
N ASP A 287 6.60 -3.62 23.35
CA ASP A 287 5.34 -3.01 23.77
C ASP A 287 5.29 -2.73 25.28
N LEU A 288 5.80 -3.64 26.11
CA LEU A 288 5.96 -3.42 27.56
C LEU A 288 6.87 -2.23 27.92
N LYS A 289 7.73 -1.80 27.00
CA LYS A 289 8.57 -0.60 27.11
C LYS A 289 7.95 0.63 26.41
N GLY A 290 6.71 0.53 25.90
CA GLY A 290 6.02 1.61 25.18
C GLY A 290 6.44 1.75 23.72
N ILE A 291 7.16 0.78 23.15
CA ILE A 291 7.65 0.78 21.75
C ILE A 291 6.80 -0.19 20.91
N MET A 292 5.93 0.38 20.07
CA MET A 292 5.03 -0.39 19.22
C MET A 292 5.65 -0.68 17.85
N VAL A 293 5.91 -1.96 17.57
CA VAL A 293 6.38 -2.47 16.28
C VAL A 293 5.40 -3.50 15.73
N SER A 294 5.63 -3.99 14.52
CA SER A 294 4.79 -5.04 13.91
C SER A 294 5.64 -6.25 13.50
N THR A 295 5.01 -7.45 13.51
CA THR A 295 5.57 -8.66 12.93
C THR A 295 4.85 -8.96 11.62
N GLY A 296 5.44 -8.68 10.46
CA GLY A 296 4.81 -8.93 9.16
C GLY A 296 3.43 -8.28 9.00
N SER A 297 2.51 -8.93 8.29
CA SER A 297 1.13 -8.46 8.21
C SER A 297 0.35 -8.87 9.47
N ALA A 298 -0.42 -7.94 10.02
CA ALA A 298 -1.31 -8.21 11.16
C ALA A 298 -2.32 -9.37 10.92
N CYS A 299 -2.55 -9.75 9.65
CA CYS A 299 -3.42 -10.86 9.26
C CYS A 299 -2.77 -12.24 9.40
N ASP A 300 -1.44 -12.33 9.35
CA ASP A 300 -0.70 -13.60 9.46
C ASP A 300 -0.31 -13.93 10.91
N SER A 301 -0.27 -12.93 11.79
CA SER A 301 0.06 -13.09 13.21
C SER A 301 -0.87 -14.07 13.95
N ALA A 302 -2.11 -14.24 13.51
CA ALA A 302 -3.05 -15.21 14.10
C ALA A 302 -2.69 -16.69 13.84
N LYS A 303 -1.70 -16.99 12.97
CA LYS A 303 -1.36 -18.36 12.53
C LYS A 303 0.03 -18.83 12.93
N ASN A 304 0.83 -18.08 13.69
CA ASN A 304 2.24 -18.38 14.02
C ASN A 304 3.08 -18.78 12.78
N GLN A 305 2.84 -18.15 11.62
CA GLN A 305 3.55 -18.46 10.38
C GLN A 305 4.39 -17.25 9.94
N THR A 306 5.60 -17.55 9.45
CA THR A 306 6.43 -16.53 8.78
C THR A 306 5.66 -15.93 7.62
N SER A 307 5.69 -14.60 7.49
CA SER A 307 5.05 -13.86 6.40
C SER A 307 5.43 -14.43 5.02
N HIS A 308 4.45 -14.51 4.12
CA HIS A 308 4.67 -14.88 2.73
C HIS A 308 5.65 -13.92 2.02
N VAL A 309 5.67 -12.64 2.43
CA VAL A 309 6.60 -11.62 1.92
C VAL A 309 8.04 -11.94 2.31
N ILE A 310 8.29 -12.21 3.59
CA ILE A 310 9.63 -12.54 4.11
C ILE A 310 10.15 -13.86 3.48
N LYS A 311 9.27 -14.84 3.29
CA LYS A 311 9.61 -16.06 2.54
C LYS A 311 9.96 -15.76 1.08
N ALA A 312 9.23 -14.86 0.43
CA ALA A 312 9.49 -14.46 -0.96
C ALA A 312 10.84 -13.75 -1.14
N LEU A 313 11.31 -13.03 -0.11
CA LEU A 313 12.65 -12.42 -0.09
C LEU A 313 13.78 -13.45 0.05
N GLY A 314 13.48 -14.70 0.40
CA GLY A 314 14.49 -15.74 0.63
C GLY A 314 15.28 -15.54 1.93
N VAL A 315 14.71 -14.85 2.90
CA VAL A 315 15.32 -14.69 4.24
C VAL A 315 15.48 -16.08 4.87
N PRO A 316 16.69 -16.46 5.36
CA PRO A 316 16.91 -17.76 6.00
C PRO A 316 15.93 -18.00 7.15
N GLU A 317 15.50 -19.24 7.34
CA GLU A 317 14.42 -19.59 8.26
C GLU A 317 14.74 -19.22 9.72
N ASP A 318 16.02 -19.37 10.12
CA ASP A 318 16.53 -18.99 11.45
C ASP A 318 16.49 -17.47 11.74
N TYR A 319 16.38 -16.64 10.71
CA TYR A 319 16.14 -15.19 10.84
C TYR A 319 14.68 -14.82 10.59
N ALA A 320 14.02 -15.48 9.64
CA ALA A 320 12.70 -15.11 9.15
C ALA A 320 11.62 -15.08 10.26
N TYR A 321 11.71 -15.99 11.21
CA TYR A 321 10.83 -16.04 12.37
C TYR A 321 11.04 -14.86 13.34
N GLY A 322 12.24 -14.28 13.36
CA GLY A 322 12.62 -13.12 14.18
C GLY A 322 12.35 -11.76 13.52
N THR A 323 11.50 -11.72 12.49
CA THR A 323 11.27 -10.48 11.74
C THR A 323 10.32 -9.53 12.46
N ILE A 324 10.74 -8.29 12.59
CA ILE A 324 9.91 -7.15 12.99
C ILE A 324 9.98 -6.03 11.94
N ARG A 325 8.92 -5.21 11.89
CA ARG A 325 8.91 -3.96 11.15
C ARG A 325 8.79 -2.78 12.10
N ILE A 326 9.72 -1.85 12.00
CA ILE A 326 9.70 -0.53 12.64
C ILE A 326 9.16 0.46 11.60
N SER A 327 8.25 1.33 12.00
CA SER A 327 7.69 2.37 11.14
C SER A 327 7.88 3.73 11.80
N LEU A 328 8.89 4.47 11.36
CA LEU A 328 9.19 5.81 11.85
C LEU A 328 8.27 6.83 11.18
N GLY A 329 7.85 7.82 11.92
CA GLY A 329 7.03 8.93 11.46
C GLY A 329 7.69 10.29 11.69
N LYS A 330 7.07 11.33 11.13
CA LYS A 330 7.56 12.72 11.21
C LYS A 330 7.61 13.30 12.62
N GLU A 331 6.93 12.68 13.58
CA GLU A 331 6.87 13.13 14.98
C GLU A 331 7.96 12.46 15.85
N ASN A 332 8.65 11.42 15.34
CA ASN A 332 9.70 10.76 16.10
C ASN A 332 10.93 11.66 16.25
N THR A 333 11.68 11.46 17.34
CA THR A 333 12.87 12.22 17.70
C THR A 333 14.11 11.33 17.77
N GLU A 334 15.31 11.94 17.80
CA GLU A 334 16.57 11.20 17.98
C GLU A 334 16.64 10.51 19.35
N ASP A 335 16.08 11.12 20.41
CA ASP A 335 16.04 10.51 21.74
C ASP A 335 15.20 9.22 21.72
N GLU A 336 14.06 9.22 21.03
CA GLU A 336 13.25 8.01 20.85
C GLU A 336 13.99 6.94 20.04
N ILE A 337 14.80 7.30 19.05
CA ILE A 337 15.66 6.36 18.32
C ILE A 337 16.70 5.71 19.25
N GLU A 338 17.26 6.47 20.18
CA GLU A 338 18.17 5.93 21.20
C GLU A 338 17.45 4.92 22.11
N GLU A 339 16.24 5.25 22.57
CA GLU A 339 15.43 4.35 23.39
C GLU A 339 15.06 3.07 22.64
N ILE A 340 14.67 3.16 21.36
CA ILE A 340 14.38 2.01 20.51
C ILE A 340 15.61 1.12 20.38
N PHE A 341 16.78 1.68 20.10
CA PHE A 341 18.03 0.92 19.97
C PHE A 341 18.39 0.20 21.27
N ILE A 342 18.38 0.90 22.41
CA ILE A 342 18.69 0.32 23.72
C ILE A 342 17.74 -0.85 24.03
N ALA A 343 16.44 -0.63 23.83
CA ALA A 343 15.43 -1.67 24.09
C ALA A 343 15.62 -2.90 23.23
N ILE A 344 15.85 -2.74 21.91
CA ILE A 344 16.11 -3.85 21.00
C ILE A 344 17.38 -4.61 21.43
N ASN A 345 18.47 -3.91 21.71
CA ASN A 345 19.76 -4.51 22.08
C ASN A 345 19.66 -5.33 23.39
N GLU A 346 19.00 -4.78 24.43
CA GLU A 346 18.76 -5.49 25.69
C GLU A 346 17.89 -6.73 25.50
N ILE A 347 16.76 -6.59 24.80
CA ILE A 347 15.78 -7.67 24.64
C ILE A 347 16.39 -8.79 23.80
N VAL A 348 16.99 -8.48 22.65
CA VAL A 348 17.56 -9.51 21.76
C VAL A 348 18.67 -10.27 22.50
N LYS A 349 19.60 -9.59 23.18
CA LYS A 349 20.64 -10.24 23.98
C LYS A 349 20.05 -11.16 25.07
N SER A 350 18.96 -10.76 25.71
CA SER A 350 18.31 -11.57 26.75
C SER A 350 17.56 -12.81 26.19
N LEU A 351 17.27 -12.83 24.90
CA LEU A 351 16.57 -13.94 24.22
C LEU A 351 17.54 -14.93 23.53
N THR A 352 18.79 -14.52 23.30
CA THR A 352 19.84 -15.32 22.64
C THR A 352 20.75 -16.06 23.62
N VAL A 353 20.58 -15.83 24.93
CA VAL A 353 21.23 -16.56 26.02
C VAL A 353 20.38 -17.75 26.39
#